data_18f8d256fea43bb6ec4b720cebb79fd2
#
_entry.id   18f8d256fea43bb6ec4b720cebb79fd2
#
_cell.length_a   1.000
_cell.length_b   1.000
_cell.length_c   1.000
_cell.angle_alpha   90.00
_cell.angle_beta   90.00
_cell.angle_gamma   90.00
#
_symmetry.space_group_name_H-M   'P 1'
#
loop_
_entity.id
_entity.type
_entity.pdbx_description
1 polymer ?
#
loop_
_entity_poly.entity_id
_entity_poly.type
_entity_poly.pdbx_seq_one_letter_code
_entity_poly.pdbx_strand_id
1 'polypeptide(L)'
;MTKLAKRIGSAVLAAGLVCGCILPASAAEAEEEARVLQYETAQPVSSVVVDTEYADVVIQPGQTDRITVESAADAWGTFSYDCTVADGVLTVDVDGVEPKEYREYTQIGPFRVLSSYMSPFYRNTVTIILPNKMYDSIQVETVSGSIQLREIQSQTTKVVSRYGNIKFDQAAVVQCEGTAEYGNITGMIAGSQSSYTIAAAASYGNSNLRAQIGDGIHRLVLNTEYGNIDVDFTA
;
A
#
# COMPACT_ATOMS: atom_id res chain seq x y z
N MET A 1 30.54 -1.47 -23.97
CA MET A 1 30.75 -2.34 -22.80
C MET A 1 29.38 -2.72 -22.25
N THR A 2 28.97 -3.94 -22.57
CA THR A 2 27.61 -4.45 -22.37
C THR A 2 27.43 -4.94 -20.93
N LYS A 3 26.50 -4.38 -20.18
CA LYS A 3 26.11 -4.90 -18.85
C LYS A 3 25.07 -6.00 -19.05
N LEU A 4 25.50 -7.21 -18.75
CA LEU A 4 24.69 -8.43 -18.78
C LEU A 4 23.81 -8.46 -17.53
N ALA A 5 22.50 -8.33 -17.69
CA ALA A 5 21.53 -8.51 -16.61
C ALA A 5 21.38 -9.99 -16.28
N LYS A 6 21.65 -10.36 -15.05
CA LYS A 6 21.53 -11.71 -14.52
C LYS A 6 20.07 -11.96 -14.13
N ARG A 7 19.33 -12.69 -14.97
CA ARG A 7 18.00 -13.21 -14.63
C ARG A 7 18.15 -14.39 -13.68
N ILE A 8 17.62 -14.27 -12.47
CA ILE A 8 17.47 -15.40 -11.55
C ILE A 8 16.05 -15.95 -11.78
N GLY A 9 15.98 -17.14 -12.36
CA GLY A 9 14.72 -17.85 -12.53
C GLY A 9 14.32 -18.53 -11.24
N SER A 10 13.11 -18.25 -10.74
CA SER A 10 12.49 -19.00 -9.64
C SER A 10 11.82 -20.27 -10.17
N ALA A 11 12.26 -21.42 -9.66
CA ALA A 11 11.65 -22.71 -9.94
C ALA A 11 10.43 -22.90 -9.03
N VAL A 12 9.25 -23.07 -9.62
CA VAL A 12 8.03 -23.47 -8.94
C VAL A 12 8.05 -24.99 -8.79
N LEU A 13 8.04 -25.49 -7.56
CA LEU A 13 7.84 -26.90 -7.25
C LEU A 13 6.35 -27.15 -6.98
N ALA A 14 5.65 -27.72 -7.92
CA ALA A 14 4.29 -28.21 -7.75
C ALA A 14 4.34 -29.64 -7.19
N ALA A 15 3.83 -29.86 -5.97
CA ALA A 15 3.52 -31.19 -5.46
C ALA A 15 2.02 -31.32 -5.35
N GLY A 16 1.43 -32.09 -6.25
CA GLY A 16 0.03 -32.47 -6.19
C GLY A 16 -0.23 -33.59 -5.21
N LEU A 17 -1.29 -33.48 -4.45
CA LEU A 17 -1.96 -34.65 -3.84
C LEU A 17 -3.48 -34.44 -3.90
N VAL A 18 -4.12 -35.26 -4.71
CA VAL A 18 -5.57 -35.35 -4.82
C VAL A 18 -6.08 -36.21 -3.67
N CYS A 19 -6.97 -35.67 -2.85
CA CYS A 19 -7.89 -36.50 -2.06
C CYS A 19 -9.23 -35.76 -2.00
N GLY A 20 -10.24 -36.36 -2.62
CA GLY A 20 -11.58 -35.82 -2.68
C GLY A 20 -12.32 -35.96 -1.35
N CYS A 21 -12.94 -34.88 -0.94
CA CYS A 21 -14.12 -34.90 -0.06
C CYS A 21 -15.03 -33.75 -0.46
N ILE A 22 -16.24 -34.08 -0.79
CA ILE A 22 -17.35 -33.19 -1.10
C ILE A 22 -17.78 -32.49 0.20
N LEU A 23 -17.72 -31.19 0.28
CA LEU A 23 -18.38 -30.36 1.29
C LEU A 23 -19.08 -29.17 0.62
N PRO A 24 -20.18 -28.69 1.23
CA PRO A 24 -21.12 -27.80 0.54
C PRO A 24 -20.59 -26.37 0.41
N ALA A 25 -20.99 -25.72 -0.67
CA ALA A 25 -20.73 -24.34 -0.99
C ALA A 25 -21.24 -23.39 0.10
N SER A 26 -20.34 -22.61 0.70
CA SER A 26 -20.62 -21.29 1.26
C SER A 26 -19.37 -20.75 1.96
N ALA A 27 -18.58 -20.01 1.22
CA ALA A 27 -17.83 -18.82 1.64
C ALA A 27 -17.08 -18.37 0.38
N ALA A 28 -17.32 -17.16 -0.06
CA ALA A 28 -16.40 -16.52 -0.99
C ALA A 28 -15.07 -16.34 -0.25
N GLU A 29 -14.17 -17.30 -0.41
CA GLU A 29 -12.77 -17.11 -0.11
C GLU A 29 -12.32 -16.00 -1.06
N ALA A 30 -11.97 -14.86 -0.50
CA ALA A 30 -11.21 -13.86 -1.26
C ALA A 30 -9.97 -14.62 -1.74
N GLU A 31 -9.84 -14.80 -3.06
CA GLU A 31 -8.63 -15.34 -3.66
C GLU A 31 -7.48 -14.47 -3.17
N GLU A 32 -6.63 -15.04 -2.34
CA GLU A 32 -5.41 -14.37 -1.88
C GLU A 32 -4.53 -14.25 -3.11
N GLU A 33 -4.48 -13.05 -3.70
CA GLU A 33 -3.66 -12.80 -4.89
C GLU A 33 -2.23 -13.24 -4.60
N ALA A 34 -1.64 -14.02 -5.51
CA ALA A 34 -0.29 -14.53 -5.38
C ALA A 34 0.68 -13.34 -5.20
N ARG A 35 1.37 -13.31 -4.07
CA ARG A 35 2.35 -12.26 -3.76
C ARG A 35 3.72 -12.63 -4.30
N VAL A 36 4.41 -11.65 -4.83
CA VAL A 36 5.76 -11.77 -5.39
C VAL A 36 6.72 -10.94 -4.54
N LEU A 37 7.76 -11.57 -4.02
CA LEU A 37 8.81 -10.88 -3.29
C LEU A 37 9.62 -10.00 -4.26
N GLN A 38 9.61 -8.70 -4.04
CA GLN A 38 10.35 -7.71 -4.82
C GLN A 38 11.70 -7.38 -4.17
N TYR A 39 11.71 -7.29 -2.85
CA TYR A 39 12.91 -6.92 -2.10
C TYR A 39 12.92 -7.53 -0.71
N GLU A 40 14.10 -7.90 -0.22
CA GLU A 40 14.30 -8.37 1.16
C GLU A 40 15.62 -7.86 1.71
N THR A 41 15.61 -7.39 2.97
CA THR A 41 16.84 -6.95 3.65
C THR A 41 16.77 -7.21 5.15
N ALA A 42 17.95 -7.39 5.76
CA ALA A 42 18.15 -7.40 7.20
C ALA A 42 18.92 -6.15 7.68
N GLN A 43 19.13 -5.16 6.80
CA GLN A 43 19.78 -3.91 7.21
C GLN A 43 18.89 -3.16 8.20
N PRO A 44 19.48 -2.49 9.20
CA PRO A 44 18.72 -1.69 10.14
C PRO A 44 18.13 -0.47 9.42
N VAL A 45 16.81 -0.29 9.56
CA VAL A 45 16.06 0.83 9.00
C VAL A 45 15.34 1.54 10.12
N SER A 46 15.48 2.85 10.22
CA SER A 46 14.73 3.69 11.15
C SER A 46 13.64 4.52 10.47
N SER A 47 13.73 4.71 9.17
CA SER A 47 12.77 5.50 8.39
C SER A 47 12.36 4.81 7.10
N VAL A 48 11.12 5.03 6.66
CA VAL A 48 10.56 4.44 5.45
C VAL A 48 9.96 5.54 4.58
N VAL A 49 10.32 5.53 3.30
CA VAL A 49 9.79 6.43 2.27
C VAL A 49 9.25 5.58 1.13
N VAL A 50 7.99 5.79 0.80
CA VAL A 50 7.30 5.07 -0.27
C VAL A 50 6.69 6.09 -1.23
N ASP A 51 7.01 5.97 -2.49
CA ASP A 51 6.42 6.75 -3.57
C ASP A 51 5.83 5.82 -4.62
N THR A 52 4.60 6.07 -5.05
CA THR A 52 3.96 5.26 -6.08
C THR A 52 3.00 6.09 -6.93
N GLU A 53 2.91 5.78 -8.23
CA GLU A 53 1.90 6.38 -9.08
C GLU A 53 0.55 5.65 -9.03
N TYR A 54 0.54 4.31 -9.14
CA TYR A 54 -0.68 3.53 -9.37
C TYR A 54 -0.82 2.30 -8.46
N ALA A 55 -0.14 2.27 -7.32
CA ALA A 55 -0.21 1.13 -6.43
C ALA A 55 -0.92 1.45 -5.12
N ASP A 56 -1.72 0.50 -4.65
CA ASP A 56 -2.17 0.48 -3.26
C ASP A 56 -0.99 0.10 -2.37
N VAL A 57 -0.81 0.80 -1.27
CA VAL A 57 0.30 0.58 -0.32
C VAL A 57 -0.23 0.05 0.99
N VAL A 58 0.29 -1.08 1.43
CA VAL A 58 0.03 -1.65 2.76
C VAL A 58 1.33 -1.73 3.53
N ILE A 59 1.41 -1.08 4.70
CA ILE A 59 2.53 -1.22 5.63
C ILE A 59 2.02 -1.94 6.87
N GLN A 60 2.70 -3.03 7.24
CA GLN A 60 2.29 -3.86 8.36
C GLN A 60 3.49 -4.47 9.10
N PRO A 61 3.37 -4.85 10.38
CA PRO A 61 4.42 -5.54 11.10
C PRO A 61 4.56 -6.98 10.64
N GLY A 62 5.79 -7.45 10.64
CA GLY A 62 6.17 -8.85 10.39
C GLY A 62 6.54 -9.59 11.66
N GLN A 63 6.73 -10.90 11.52
CA GLN A 63 7.14 -11.80 12.60
C GLN A 63 8.68 -11.92 12.72
N THR A 64 9.42 -11.29 11.82
CA THR A 64 10.88 -11.39 11.74
C THR A 64 11.53 -10.02 11.80
N ASP A 65 12.84 -9.98 12.07
CA ASP A 65 13.63 -8.75 12.01
C ASP A 65 14.01 -8.35 10.57
N ARG A 66 13.48 -9.04 9.57
CA ARG A 66 13.71 -8.73 8.15
C ARG A 66 12.61 -7.83 7.62
N ILE A 67 13.01 -6.97 6.72
CA ILE A 67 12.08 -6.14 5.94
C ILE A 67 11.85 -6.84 4.63
N THR A 68 10.59 -6.99 4.23
CA THR A 68 10.23 -7.49 2.92
C THR A 68 9.30 -6.51 2.21
N VAL A 69 9.49 -6.37 0.90
CA VAL A 69 8.57 -5.66 0.00
C VAL A 69 8.00 -6.68 -0.97
N GLU A 70 6.72 -6.87 -0.93
CA GLU A 70 5.98 -7.80 -1.77
C GLU A 70 5.00 -7.03 -2.65
N SER A 71 4.74 -7.53 -3.83
CA SER A 71 3.68 -6.99 -4.69
C SER A 71 2.66 -8.06 -5.03
N ALA A 72 1.48 -7.66 -5.49
CA ALA A 72 0.62 -8.57 -6.23
C ALA A 72 1.33 -9.03 -7.51
N ALA A 73 0.97 -10.22 -8.01
CA ALA A 73 1.58 -10.74 -9.23
C ALA A 73 1.23 -9.83 -10.43
N ASP A 74 2.26 -9.27 -11.05
CA ASP A 74 2.13 -8.47 -12.26
C ASP A 74 2.47 -9.32 -13.48
N ALA A 75 1.47 -10.02 -14.01
CA ALA A 75 1.64 -10.90 -15.18
C ALA A 75 2.06 -10.15 -16.45
N TRP A 76 1.92 -8.84 -16.50
CA TRP A 76 2.15 -8.00 -17.66
C TRP A 76 3.43 -7.17 -17.58
N GLY A 77 4.09 -7.14 -16.40
CA GLY A 77 5.29 -6.35 -16.17
C GLY A 77 5.01 -4.84 -16.32
N THR A 78 3.87 -4.38 -15.79
CA THR A 78 3.39 -3.00 -15.90
C THR A 78 3.93 -2.11 -14.79
N PHE A 79 4.64 -2.68 -13.82
CA PHE A 79 5.24 -1.96 -12.71
C PHE A 79 6.75 -2.21 -12.62
N SER A 80 7.49 -1.17 -12.29
CA SER A 80 8.88 -1.25 -11.87
C SER A 80 8.99 -0.99 -10.37
N TYR A 81 9.89 -1.70 -9.71
CA TYR A 81 10.13 -1.58 -8.28
C TYR A 81 11.60 -1.24 -8.06
N ASP A 82 11.87 -0.07 -7.48
CA ASP A 82 13.20 0.30 -7.01
C ASP A 82 13.18 0.38 -5.48
N CYS A 83 13.87 -0.56 -4.84
CA CYS A 83 13.92 -0.68 -3.39
C CYS A 83 15.36 -0.57 -2.92
N THR A 84 15.66 0.42 -2.12
CA THR A 84 17.01 0.68 -1.61
C THR A 84 17.00 0.99 -0.12
N VAL A 85 18.10 0.65 0.55
CA VAL A 85 18.37 1.09 1.93
C VAL A 85 19.67 1.87 1.95
N ALA A 86 19.59 3.12 2.34
CA ALA A 86 20.72 4.00 2.53
C ALA A 86 20.55 4.83 3.81
N ASP A 87 21.59 4.95 4.61
CA ASP A 87 21.60 5.76 5.84
C ASP A 87 20.43 5.47 6.82
N GLY A 88 20.01 4.21 6.88
CA GLY A 88 18.89 3.80 7.73
C GLY A 88 17.51 4.16 7.18
N VAL A 89 17.41 4.60 5.93
CA VAL A 89 16.16 4.89 5.22
C VAL A 89 15.90 3.80 4.20
N LEU A 90 14.74 3.13 4.29
CA LEU A 90 14.19 2.31 3.23
C LEU A 90 13.44 3.23 2.26
N THR A 91 13.84 3.23 1.00
CA THR A 91 13.11 3.89 -0.09
C THR A 91 12.50 2.82 -0.98
N VAL A 92 11.21 2.93 -1.24
CA VAL A 92 10.45 2.07 -2.14
C VAL A 92 9.79 2.97 -3.17
N ASP A 93 10.22 2.87 -4.40
CA ASP A 93 9.69 3.60 -5.53
C ASP A 93 9.00 2.61 -6.48
N VAL A 94 7.75 2.89 -6.82
CA VAL A 94 6.95 2.00 -7.65
C VAL A 94 6.29 2.80 -8.76
N ASP A 95 6.91 2.72 -9.93
CA ASP A 95 6.43 3.39 -11.13
C ASP A 95 5.56 2.48 -12.00
N GLY A 96 4.50 3.07 -12.56
CA GLY A 96 3.79 2.46 -13.66
C GLY A 96 4.64 2.52 -14.93
N VAL A 97 5.00 1.38 -15.48
CA VAL A 97 5.58 1.32 -16.84
C VAL A 97 4.43 1.47 -17.82
N GLU A 98 4.58 2.35 -18.82
CA GLU A 98 3.54 2.52 -19.85
C GLU A 98 3.04 1.17 -20.33
N PRO A 99 1.73 0.89 -20.19
CA PRO A 99 1.18 -0.39 -20.57
C PRO A 99 1.36 -0.58 -22.05
N LYS A 100 1.99 -1.67 -22.45
CA LYS A 100 1.95 -2.10 -23.85
C LYS A 100 0.49 -2.41 -24.15
N GLU A 101 -0.19 -1.54 -24.88
CA GLU A 101 -1.56 -1.78 -25.33
C GLU A 101 -1.62 -3.16 -25.99
N TYR A 102 -2.26 -4.10 -25.35
CA TYR A 102 -2.50 -5.41 -25.93
C TYR A 102 -3.77 -5.33 -26.77
N ARG A 103 -3.59 -5.37 -28.09
CA ARG A 103 -4.70 -5.39 -29.07
C ARG A 103 -4.67 -6.74 -29.76
N GLU A 104 -5.62 -7.57 -29.48
CA GLU A 104 -5.83 -8.81 -30.20
C GLU A 104 -6.83 -8.59 -31.33
N TYR A 105 -6.48 -9.08 -32.52
CA TYR A 105 -7.30 -8.95 -33.71
C TYR A 105 -7.64 -10.33 -34.24
N THR A 106 -8.93 -10.57 -34.49
CA THR A 106 -9.41 -11.76 -35.16
C THR A 106 -9.64 -11.47 -36.64
N GLN A 107 -9.18 -12.36 -37.51
CA GLN A 107 -9.41 -12.26 -38.94
C GLN A 107 -10.77 -12.88 -39.29
N ILE A 108 -11.69 -12.09 -39.83
CA ILE A 108 -12.99 -12.57 -40.32
C ILE A 108 -13.07 -12.23 -41.80
N GLY A 109 -12.76 -13.21 -42.65
CA GLY A 109 -12.64 -13.01 -44.11
C GLY A 109 -11.54 -12.00 -44.47
N PRO A 110 -11.81 -10.95 -45.24
CA PRO A 110 -10.85 -9.91 -45.56
C PRO A 110 -10.68 -8.85 -44.47
N PHE A 111 -11.47 -8.92 -43.38
CA PHE A 111 -11.50 -7.91 -42.34
C PHE A 111 -10.71 -8.33 -41.10
N ARG A 112 -9.96 -7.39 -40.55
CA ARG A 112 -9.26 -7.53 -39.27
C ARG A 112 -10.09 -6.81 -38.21
N VAL A 113 -10.71 -7.58 -37.31
CA VAL A 113 -11.60 -7.05 -36.27
C VAL A 113 -10.88 -7.11 -34.94
N LEU A 114 -10.93 -6.01 -34.17
CA LEU A 114 -10.40 -5.96 -32.82
C LEU A 114 -11.26 -6.87 -31.93
N SER A 115 -10.72 -8.01 -31.53
CA SER A 115 -11.42 -9.03 -30.72
C SER A 115 -11.22 -8.84 -29.22
N SER A 116 -10.11 -8.21 -28.82
CA SER A 116 -9.85 -7.91 -27.41
C SER A 116 -9.03 -6.64 -27.31
N TYR A 117 -9.46 -5.76 -26.44
CA TYR A 117 -8.73 -4.59 -26.00
C TYR A 117 -8.60 -4.67 -24.49
N MET A 118 -7.39 -4.97 -23.99
CA MET A 118 -7.11 -4.85 -22.57
C MET A 118 -6.32 -3.57 -22.35
N SER A 119 -6.92 -2.66 -21.59
CA SER A 119 -6.19 -1.56 -20.97
C SER A 119 -5.60 -2.10 -19.67
N PRO A 120 -4.29 -2.20 -19.54
CA PRO A 120 -3.65 -2.78 -18.37
C PRO A 120 -3.55 -1.79 -17.19
N PHE A 121 -4.58 -0.99 -16.95
CA PHE A 121 -4.70 -0.25 -15.70
C PHE A 121 -5.09 -1.21 -14.57
N TYR A 122 -4.17 -2.09 -14.21
CA TYR A 122 -4.29 -2.87 -12.99
C TYR A 122 -3.76 -2.04 -11.83
N ARG A 123 -4.55 -1.90 -10.78
CA ARG A 123 -4.04 -1.52 -9.48
C ARG A 123 -3.15 -2.65 -8.99
N ASN A 124 -1.92 -2.32 -8.70
CA ASN A 124 -1.07 -3.25 -7.97
C ASN A 124 -1.17 -2.95 -6.47
N THR A 125 -0.93 -3.95 -5.65
CA THR A 125 -0.80 -3.78 -4.20
C THR A 125 0.62 -4.06 -3.80
N VAL A 126 1.26 -3.07 -3.19
CA VAL A 126 2.60 -3.20 -2.61
C VAL A 126 2.46 -3.35 -1.10
N THR A 127 2.93 -4.46 -0.57
CA THR A 127 2.92 -4.75 0.86
C THR A 127 4.34 -4.64 1.41
N ILE A 128 4.54 -3.76 2.37
CA ILE A 128 5.82 -3.56 3.06
C ILE A 128 5.67 -4.15 4.45
N ILE A 129 6.41 -5.21 4.72
CA ILE A 129 6.41 -5.91 5.99
C ILE A 129 7.65 -5.47 6.77
N LEU A 130 7.43 -4.86 7.91
CA LEU A 130 8.46 -4.23 8.73
C LEU A 130 8.62 -4.95 10.07
N PRO A 131 9.82 -5.01 10.66
CA PRO A 131 9.99 -5.40 12.06
C PRO A 131 9.09 -4.58 12.98
N ASN A 132 8.48 -5.24 13.96
CA ASN A 132 7.61 -4.56 14.93
C ASN A 132 8.43 -3.72 15.92
N LYS A 133 8.60 -2.44 15.62
CA LYS A 133 9.33 -1.47 16.44
C LYS A 133 8.84 -0.05 16.16
N MET A 134 9.29 0.90 16.99
CA MET A 134 9.08 2.33 16.72
C MET A 134 10.00 2.80 15.59
N TYR A 135 9.44 3.42 14.55
CA TYR A 135 10.16 4.08 13.45
C TYR A 135 10.26 5.58 13.70
N ASP A 136 11.36 6.19 13.27
CA ASP A 136 11.54 7.66 13.37
C ASP A 136 10.59 8.37 12.41
N SER A 137 10.47 7.86 11.18
CA SER A 137 9.52 8.40 10.23
C SER A 137 8.99 7.34 9.26
N ILE A 138 7.72 7.50 8.87
CA ILE A 138 7.08 6.78 7.77
C ILE A 138 6.42 7.80 6.86
N GLN A 139 6.87 7.87 5.63
CA GLN A 139 6.30 8.72 4.60
C GLN A 139 5.80 7.87 3.45
N VAL A 140 4.54 8.06 3.06
CA VAL A 140 3.92 7.36 1.93
C VAL A 140 3.19 8.36 1.07
N GLU A 141 3.50 8.36 -0.22
CA GLU A 141 2.82 9.17 -1.22
C GLU A 141 2.34 8.31 -2.37
N THR A 142 1.11 8.50 -2.81
CA THR A 142 0.56 7.84 -3.98
C THR A 142 -0.32 8.79 -4.79
N VAL A 143 -0.22 8.72 -6.11
CA VAL A 143 -1.10 9.48 -6.99
C VAL A 143 -2.46 8.79 -7.10
N SER A 144 -2.47 7.48 -7.39
CA SER A 144 -3.71 6.73 -7.60
C SER A 144 -3.63 5.36 -6.93
N GLY A 145 -3.85 5.35 -5.62
CA GLY A 145 -3.82 4.15 -4.79
C GLY A 145 -4.29 4.46 -3.38
N SER A 146 -4.72 3.45 -2.67
CA SER A 146 -5.08 3.56 -1.26
C SER A 146 -3.86 3.26 -0.40
N ILE A 147 -3.78 3.91 0.76
CA ILE A 147 -2.71 3.69 1.74
C ILE A 147 -3.33 3.04 2.97
N GLN A 148 -2.78 1.93 3.42
CA GLN A 148 -3.18 1.27 4.65
C GLN A 148 -1.98 1.08 5.58
N LEU A 149 -2.07 1.65 6.78
CA LEU A 149 -1.08 1.49 7.85
C LEU A 149 -1.67 0.59 8.94
N ARG A 150 -1.16 -0.64 9.05
CA ARG A 150 -1.64 -1.64 10.02
C ARG A 150 -0.67 -1.77 11.17
N GLU A 151 -1.12 -1.57 12.41
CA GLU A 151 -0.38 -1.83 13.66
C GLU A 151 1.07 -1.32 13.67
N ILE A 152 1.37 -0.30 12.85
CA ILE A 152 2.71 0.29 12.79
C ILE A 152 2.91 1.29 13.92
N GLN A 153 4.17 1.49 14.29
CA GLN A 153 4.56 2.46 15.32
C GLN A 153 5.54 3.47 14.73
N SER A 154 5.27 4.78 14.86
CA SER A 154 6.15 5.83 14.34
C SER A 154 6.11 7.12 15.14
N GLN A 155 7.26 7.82 15.21
CA GLN A 155 7.34 9.17 15.76
C GLN A 155 6.68 10.18 14.82
N THR A 156 6.96 10.06 13.51
CA THR A 156 6.38 10.94 12.49
C THR A 156 5.81 10.12 11.37
N THR A 157 4.57 10.38 11.01
CA THR A 157 3.89 9.74 9.88
C THR A 157 3.36 10.82 8.95
N LYS A 158 3.69 10.73 7.67
CA LYS A 158 3.10 11.55 6.62
C LYS A 158 2.53 10.64 5.54
N VAL A 159 1.24 10.75 5.27
CA VAL A 159 0.56 9.97 4.25
C VAL A 159 -0.23 10.87 3.32
N VAL A 160 0.00 10.73 2.03
CA VAL A 160 -0.65 11.54 0.99
C VAL A 160 -1.19 10.62 -0.10
N SER A 161 -2.47 10.72 -0.38
CA SER A 161 -3.10 10.07 -1.53
C SER A 161 -3.90 11.09 -2.32
N ARG A 162 -3.68 11.14 -3.65
CA ARG A 162 -4.47 12.01 -4.50
C ARG A 162 -5.81 11.37 -4.88
N TYR A 163 -5.78 10.14 -5.38
CA TYR A 163 -6.99 9.40 -5.82
C TYR A 163 -7.08 8.06 -5.12
N GLY A 164 -7.31 8.07 -3.80
CA GLY A 164 -7.45 6.86 -3.00
C GLY A 164 -7.72 7.16 -1.54
N ASN A 165 -8.04 6.11 -0.80
CA ASN A 165 -8.36 6.24 0.62
C ASN A 165 -7.10 6.06 1.48
N ILE A 166 -7.11 6.67 2.66
CA ILE A 166 -6.13 6.44 3.70
C ILE A 166 -6.82 5.69 4.84
N LYS A 167 -6.26 4.57 5.24
CA LYS A 167 -6.77 3.76 6.34
C LYS A 167 -5.71 3.54 7.40
N PHE A 168 -6.05 3.90 8.62
CA PHE A 168 -5.29 3.53 9.81
C PHE A 168 -5.93 2.28 10.44
N ASP A 169 -5.13 1.28 10.77
CA ASP A 169 -5.58 0.07 11.43
C ASP A 169 -4.72 -0.14 12.67
N GLN A 170 -5.19 0.41 13.80
CA GLN A 170 -4.49 0.44 15.08
C GLN A 170 -3.05 1.02 15.00
N ALA A 171 -2.85 2.05 14.18
CA ALA A 171 -1.54 2.69 14.03
C ALA A 171 -1.20 3.52 15.27
N ALA A 172 -0.02 3.27 15.86
CA ALA A 172 0.50 4.03 16.99
C ALA A 172 1.43 5.15 16.47
N VAL A 173 0.89 6.35 16.33
CA VAL A 173 1.59 7.50 15.74
C VAL A 173 1.69 8.65 16.74
N VAL A 174 2.86 9.26 16.88
CA VAL A 174 3.04 10.42 17.76
C VAL A 174 2.65 11.70 16.99
N GLN A 175 3.22 11.91 15.82
CA GLN A 175 2.84 13.01 14.94
C GLN A 175 2.40 12.43 13.60
N CYS A 176 1.16 12.70 13.22
CA CYS A 176 0.59 12.19 11.99
C CYS A 176 -0.01 13.32 11.16
N GLU A 177 0.35 13.34 9.87
CA GLU A 177 -0.27 14.17 8.85
C GLU A 177 -0.79 13.28 7.74
N GLY A 178 -2.11 13.31 7.53
CA GLY A 178 -2.80 12.55 6.49
C GLY A 178 -3.56 13.49 5.56
N THR A 179 -3.31 13.36 4.25
CA THR A 179 -4.00 14.18 3.24
C THR A 179 -4.52 13.30 2.12
N ALA A 180 -5.82 13.37 1.87
CA ALA A 180 -6.46 12.77 0.72
C ALA A 180 -7.12 13.86 -0.14
N GLU A 181 -6.86 13.90 -1.46
CA GLU A 181 -7.56 14.84 -2.34
C GLU A 181 -8.95 14.30 -2.69
N TYR A 182 -9.01 13.09 -3.28
CA TYR A 182 -10.24 12.38 -3.64
C TYR A 182 -10.31 11.05 -2.94
N GLY A 183 -10.67 11.05 -1.65
CA GLY A 183 -10.75 9.82 -0.87
C GLY A 183 -11.09 10.06 0.59
N ASN A 184 -11.45 8.99 1.27
CA ASN A 184 -11.78 9.03 2.68
C ASN A 184 -10.51 8.74 3.51
N ILE A 185 -10.49 9.33 4.72
CA ILE A 185 -9.51 8.99 5.75
C ILE A 185 -10.27 8.27 6.85
N THR A 186 -9.95 7.01 7.08
CA THR A 186 -10.74 6.15 7.99
C THR A 186 -9.86 5.32 8.90
N GLY A 187 -10.44 4.78 9.95
CA GLY A 187 -9.85 3.72 10.75
C GLY A 187 -9.63 4.04 12.19
N MET A 188 -8.56 3.50 12.78
CA MET A 188 -8.31 3.52 14.21
C MET A 188 -6.86 3.90 14.53
N ILE A 189 -6.67 4.88 15.39
CA ILE A 189 -5.38 5.31 15.93
C ILE A 189 -5.25 4.69 17.34
N ALA A 190 -4.09 4.12 17.63
CA ALA A 190 -3.80 3.57 18.94
C ALA A 190 -3.60 4.68 19.98
N GLY A 191 -4.24 4.55 21.13
CA GLY A 191 -4.16 5.49 22.25
C GLY A 191 -5.41 6.33 22.46
N SER A 192 -5.39 7.16 23.49
CA SER A 192 -6.55 7.99 23.86
C SER A 192 -6.66 9.24 22.99
N GLN A 193 -7.84 9.51 22.47
CA GLN A 193 -8.12 10.73 21.70
C GLN A 193 -7.73 12.00 22.47
N SER A 194 -7.94 12.03 23.78
CA SER A 194 -7.66 13.20 24.63
C SER A 194 -6.18 13.59 24.67
N SER A 195 -5.27 12.67 24.34
CA SER A 195 -3.83 12.96 24.28
C SER A 195 -3.44 13.73 23.02
N TYR A 196 -4.22 13.63 21.95
CA TYR A 196 -3.88 14.25 20.68
C TYR A 196 -4.35 15.69 20.57
N THR A 197 -3.46 16.55 20.04
CA THR A 197 -3.87 17.80 19.43
C THR A 197 -4.36 17.49 18.02
N ILE A 198 -5.66 17.70 17.78
CA ILE A 198 -6.33 17.28 16.55
C ILE A 198 -6.70 18.51 15.72
N ALA A 199 -6.37 18.48 14.44
CA ALA A 199 -6.89 19.34 13.40
C ALA A 199 -7.38 18.45 12.25
N ALA A 200 -8.68 18.43 11.99
CA ALA A 200 -9.28 17.64 10.93
C ALA A 200 -10.20 18.52 10.09
N ALA A 201 -10.03 18.47 8.76
CA ALA A 201 -10.82 19.23 7.80
C ALA A 201 -11.24 18.36 6.62
N ALA A 202 -12.55 18.27 6.37
CA ALA A 202 -13.15 17.68 5.18
C ALA A 202 -13.87 18.79 4.42
N SER A 203 -13.32 19.25 3.28
CA SER A 203 -13.84 20.44 2.58
C SER A 203 -15.20 20.20 1.94
N TYR A 204 -15.38 19.03 1.30
CA TYR A 204 -16.64 18.61 0.66
C TYR A 204 -17.09 17.26 1.23
N GLY A 205 -17.08 17.14 2.59
CA GLY A 205 -17.47 15.94 3.30
C GLY A 205 -17.69 16.20 4.77
N ASN A 206 -17.69 15.14 5.56
CA ASN A 206 -17.90 15.19 6.98
C ASN A 206 -16.69 14.66 7.74
N SER A 207 -16.49 15.14 8.97
CA SER A 207 -15.50 14.61 9.90
C SER A 207 -16.18 14.27 11.24
N ASN A 208 -15.87 13.06 11.78
CA ASN A 208 -16.26 12.69 13.15
C ASN A 208 -15.33 13.33 14.20
N LEU A 209 -14.15 13.83 13.76
CA LEU A 209 -13.19 14.47 14.64
C LEU A 209 -13.48 15.96 14.80
N ARG A 210 -13.35 16.46 16.02
CA ARG A 210 -13.39 17.88 16.34
C ARG A 210 -11.99 18.38 16.69
N ALA A 211 -11.69 19.62 16.31
CA ALA A 211 -10.44 20.24 16.69
C ALA A 211 -10.33 20.31 18.23
N GLN A 212 -9.20 19.87 18.75
CA GLN A 212 -8.90 19.88 20.18
C GLN A 212 -7.41 20.08 20.44
N ILE A 213 -7.07 20.48 21.65
CA ILE A 213 -5.70 20.57 22.16
C ILE A 213 -5.49 19.41 23.13
N GLY A 214 -4.49 18.58 22.86
CA GLY A 214 -4.09 17.44 23.68
C GLY A 214 -2.89 17.75 24.59
N ASP A 215 -2.04 16.74 24.80
CA ASP A 215 -0.88 16.80 25.70
C ASP A 215 0.31 17.64 25.19
N GLY A 216 0.26 18.14 23.96
CA GLY A 216 1.33 18.89 23.32
C GLY A 216 2.42 18.03 22.64
N ILE A 217 2.38 16.70 22.81
CA ILE A 217 3.31 15.74 22.21
C ILE A 217 2.67 15.09 21.00
N HIS A 218 1.46 14.53 21.18
CA HIS A 218 0.73 13.84 20.12
C HIS A 218 -0.02 14.84 19.24
N ARG A 219 0.15 14.71 17.94
CA ARG A 219 -0.48 15.58 16.94
C ARG A 219 -1.07 14.76 15.81
N LEU A 220 -2.33 15.06 15.48
CA LEU A 220 -3.04 14.44 14.37
C LEU A 220 -3.61 15.54 13.47
N VAL A 221 -3.14 15.61 12.22
CA VAL A 221 -3.63 16.54 11.21
C VAL A 221 -4.16 15.74 10.04
N LEU A 222 -5.46 15.80 9.80
CA LEU A 222 -6.11 15.05 8.72
C LEU A 222 -6.88 16.00 7.83
N ASN A 223 -6.63 15.91 6.52
CA ASN A 223 -7.29 16.75 5.54
C ASN A 223 -7.81 15.90 4.38
N THR A 224 -9.05 16.14 3.97
CA THR A 224 -9.56 15.63 2.70
C THR A 224 -10.32 16.74 1.96
N GLU A 225 -10.18 16.79 0.64
CA GLU A 225 -10.95 17.73 -0.17
C GLU A 225 -12.32 17.14 -0.53
N TYR A 226 -12.34 15.95 -1.16
CA TYR A 226 -13.57 15.25 -1.58
C TYR A 226 -13.65 13.89 -0.90
N GLY A 227 -14.10 13.88 0.37
CA GLY A 227 -14.22 12.65 1.16
C GLY A 227 -14.60 12.92 2.61
N ASN A 228 -14.70 11.86 3.37
CA ASN A 228 -15.01 11.93 4.79
C ASN A 228 -13.79 11.55 5.63
N ILE A 229 -13.75 12.07 6.85
CA ILE A 229 -12.82 11.65 7.90
C ILE A 229 -13.64 10.91 8.96
N ASP A 230 -13.36 9.63 9.14
CA ASP A 230 -14.00 8.76 10.12
C ASP A 230 -12.92 7.93 10.83
N VAL A 231 -12.33 8.54 11.87
CA VAL A 231 -11.21 8.00 12.62
C VAL A 231 -11.55 7.91 14.08
N ASP A 232 -11.39 6.73 14.64
CA ASP A 232 -11.58 6.44 16.05
C ASP A 232 -10.24 6.20 16.77
N PHE A 233 -10.29 6.05 18.09
CA PHE A 233 -9.13 5.81 18.93
C PHE A 233 -9.35 4.57 19.79
N THR A 234 -8.28 3.78 19.99
CA THR A 234 -8.32 2.72 21.00
C THR A 234 -8.12 3.34 22.38
N ALA A 235 -8.98 2.98 23.31
CA ALA A 235 -8.84 3.44 24.70
C ALA A 235 -7.62 2.81 25.39
#